data_804593aad2239840ae3eb536784a1255
#
_entry.id   804593aad2239840ae3eb536784a1255
#
_cell.length_a   1.000
_cell.length_b   1.000
_cell.length_c   1.000
_cell.angle_alpha   90.00
_cell.angle_beta   90.00
_cell.angle_gamma   90.00
#
_symmetry.space_group_name_H-M   'P 1'
#
loop_
_entity.id
_entity.type
_entity.pdbx_description
1 polymer ?
#
loop_
_entity_poly.entity_id
_entity_poly.type
_entity_poly.pdbx_seq_one_letter_code
_entity_poly.pdbx_strand_id
1 'polypeptide(L)'
;MCSSDLSIRVAAGQDPHRLNNALRDHLQRRVPFGLEFEFTPSEATPAWRTTPEGPAFTAAEHALRDAFGMLPVYMGVGGTIPFVGPFAEAFGGIPALLIGPADPGSRIHGEDESLHLGDWANLIDAEVRLLSLL
;
A
#
# COMPACT_ATOMS: atom_id res chain seq x y z
N MET A 1 -8.06 19.06 27.40
CA MET A 1 -7.32 17.88 26.86
C MET A 1 -7.03 18.13 25.39
N CYS A 2 -5.82 17.90 24.95
CA CYS A 2 -5.48 17.91 23.51
C CYS A 2 -5.17 16.47 23.10
N SER A 3 -5.68 16.04 21.96
CA SER A 3 -5.36 14.73 21.36
C SER A 3 -4.84 14.93 19.94
N SER A 4 -4.01 14.00 19.48
CA SER A 4 -3.49 13.97 18.12
C SER A 4 -3.40 12.53 17.65
N ASP A 5 -3.82 12.28 16.43
CA ASP A 5 -3.65 10.99 15.77
C ASP A 5 -2.40 11.02 14.89
N LEU A 6 -1.57 9.99 15.04
CA LEU A 6 -0.36 9.81 14.25
C LEU A 6 -0.44 8.51 13.46
N SER A 7 -0.20 8.59 12.17
CA SER A 7 -0.09 7.43 11.29
C SER A 7 1.33 7.29 10.77
N ILE A 8 1.93 6.11 10.94
CA ILE A 8 3.29 5.83 10.49
C ILE A 8 3.25 4.69 9.48
N ARG A 9 3.89 4.88 8.33
CA ARG A 9 4.11 3.83 7.35
C ARG A 9 5.42 3.11 7.67
N VAL A 10 5.32 1.80 7.88
CA VAL A 10 6.44 0.94 8.27
C VAL A 10 7.14 0.42 7.01
N ALA A 11 8.45 0.50 6.94
CA ALA A 11 9.20 -0.07 5.84
C ALA A 11 9.24 -1.61 5.92
N ALA A 12 9.38 -2.26 4.77
CA ALA A 12 9.51 -3.71 4.71
C ALA A 12 10.69 -4.21 5.57
N GLY A 13 10.44 -5.24 6.38
CA GLY A 13 11.41 -5.81 7.31
C GLY A 13 11.51 -5.10 8.66
N GLN A 14 10.78 -4.02 8.89
CA GLN A 14 10.69 -3.40 10.21
C GLN A 14 9.55 -4.00 11.02
N ASP A 15 9.78 -4.12 12.33
CA ASP A 15 8.76 -4.55 13.28
C ASP A 15 7.90 -3.35 13.72
N PRO A 16 6.60 -3.34 13.38
CA PRO A 16 5.71 -2.22 13.71
C PRO A 16 5.50 -2.04 15.22
N HIS A 17 5.57 -3.12 16.02
CA HIS A 17 5.45 -3.01 17.48
C HIS A 17 6.67 -2.32 18.09
N ARG A 18 7.87 -2.60 17.58
CA ARG A 18 9.09 -1.89 18.00
C ARG A 18 9.00 -0.40 17.65
N LEU A 19 8.43 -0.08 16.49
CA LEU A 19 8.25 1.31 16.09
C LEU A 19 7.26 2.04 17.00
N ASN A 20 6.12 1.43 17.33
CA ASN A 20 5.16 1.98 18.28
C ASN A 20 5.79 2.24 19.65
N ASN A 21 6.57 1.30 20.17
CA ASN A 21 7.27 1.47 21.44
C ASN A 21 8.29 2.61 21.38
N ALA A 22 9.07 2.69 20.31
CA ALA A 22 10.04 3.76 20.10
C ALA A 22 9.36 5.14 20.02
N LEU A 23 8.22 5.23 19.34
CA LEU A 23 7.43 6.45 19.26
C LEU A 23 6.90 6.87 20.62
N ARG A 24 6.28 5.95 21.37
CA ARG A 24 5.79 6.20 22.72
C ARG A 24 6.91 6.74 23.60
N ASP A 25 8.05 6.04 23.63
CA ASP A 25 9.19 6.41 24.48
C ASP A 25 9.80 7.76 24.06
N HIS A 26 9.80 8.06 22.76
CA HIS A 26 10.25 9.33 22.24
C HIS A 26 9.34 10.48 22.71
N LEU A 27 8.03 10.32 22.57
CA LEU A 27 7.04 11.32 22.98
C LEU A 27 7.06 11.52 24.50
N GLN A 28 7.03 10.43 25.27
CA GLN A 28 7.02 10.50 26.74
C GLN A 28 8.20 11.28 27.30
N ARG A 29 9.40 11.12 26.73
CA ARG A 29 10.59 11.88 27.16
C ARG A 29 10.53 13.37 26.79
N ARG A 30 9.60 13.79 25.97
CA ARG A 30 9.47 15.17 25.48
C ARG A 30 8.24 15.90 25.97
N VAL A 31 7.44 15.25 26.79
CA VAL A 31 6.29 15.91 27.41
C VAL A 31 6.78 17.08 28.26
N PRO A 32 6.37 18.32 27.95
CA PRO A 32 6.82 19.49 28.70
C PRO A 32 6.00 19.67 29.97
N PHE A 33 6.54 20.41 30.90
CA PHE A 33 5.83 20.97 32.08
C PHE A 33 5.15 19.93 33.01
N GLY A 34 5.59 18.66 32.98
CA GLY A 34 4.98 17.61 33.80
C GLY A 34 3.53 17.28 33.45
N LEU A 35 3.12 17.53 32.22
CA LEU A 35 1.80 17.14 31.72
C LEU A 35 1.62 15.63 31.72
N GLU A 36 0.39 15.20 31.94
CA GLU A 36 0.02 13.80 31.77
C GLU A 36 0.05 13.43 30.28
N PHE A 37 0.62 12.28 29.98
CA PHE A 37 0.75 11.74 28.63
C PHE A 37 0.15 10.34 28.56
N GLU A 38 -0.79 10.17 27.68
CA GLU A 38 -1.38 8.88 27.35
C GLU A 38 -1.07 8.53 25.90
N PHE A 39 -0.67 7.29 25.65
CA PHE A 39 -0.39 6.77 24.33
C PHE A 39 -1.19 5.49 24.10
N THR A 40 -2.13 5.57 23.18
CA THR A 40 -2.95 4.42 22.77
C THR A 40 -2.48 3.93 21.40
N PRO A 41 -1.77 2.78 21.32
CA PRO A 41 -1.36 2.25 20.04
C PRO A 41 -2.58 1.70 19.29
N SER A 42 -2.65 1.98 18.00
CA SER A 42 -3.56 1.30 17.08
C SER A 42 -2.97 -0.03 16.61
N GLU A 43 -3.72 -0.76 15.78
CA GLU A 43 -3.21 -1.96 15.14
C GLU A 43 -1.89 -1.70 14.40
N ALA A 44 -0.96 -2.65 14.56
CA ALA A 44 0.36 -2.58 14.00
C ALA A 44 0.54 -3.72 12.98
N THR A 45 0.36 -3.40 11.71
CA THR A 45 0.47 -4.35 10.60
C THR A 45 1.84 -4.25 9.95
N PRO A 46 2.55 -5.38 9.74
CA PRO A 46 3.80 -5.39 9.00
C PRO A 46 3.63 -4.90 7.56
N ALA A 47 4.68 -4.27 7.01
CA ALA A 47 4.71 -3.95 5.61
C ALA A 47 4.86 -5.24 4.78
N TRP A 48 4.05 -5.36 3.75
CA TRP A 48 4.19 -6.44 2.78
C TRP A 48 5.12 -6.02 1.64
N ARG A 49 5.88 -6.99 1.14
CA ARG A 49 6.75 -6.82 -0.02
C ARG A 49 6.76 -8.10 -0.83
N THR A 50 6.73 -7.98 -2.14
CA THR A 50 7.00 -9.07 -3.08
C THR A 50 8.16 -8.73 -4.00
N THR A 51 8.80 -9.75 -4.54
CA THR A 51 9.76 -9.61 -5.65
C THR A 51 8.98 -9.77 -6.95
N PRO A 52 9.03 -8.79 -7.88
CA PRO A 52 8.25 -8.83 -9.12
C PRO A 52 8.90 -9.77 -10.14
N GLU A 53 8.86 -11.06 -9.89
CA GLU A 53 9.46 -12.10 -10.72
C GLU A 53 8.46 -13.20 -11.05
N GLY A 54 8.71 -13.88 -12.17
CA GLY A 54 7.91 -15.03 -12.59
C GLY A 54 6.85 -14.70 -13.64
N PRO A 55 6.15 -15.74 -14.13
CA PRO A 55 5.27 -15.63 -15.30
C PRO A 55 4.10 -14.67 -15.10
N ALA A 56 3.53 -14.59 -13.90
CA ALA A 56 2.41 -13.70 -13.61
C ALA A 56 2.82 -12.21 -13.73
N PHE A 57 4.01 -11.85 -13.25
CA PHE A 57 4.53 -10.48 -13.39
C PHE A 57 4.87 -10.15 -14.84
N THR A 58 5.49 -11.09 -15.56
CA THR A 58 5.78 -10.93 -17.01
C THR A 58 4.48 -10.74 -17.82
N ALA A 59 3.46 -11.55 -17.54
CA ALA A 59 2.16 -11.41 -18.18
C ALA A 59 1.51 -10.05 -17.88
N ALA A 60 1.58 -9.59 -16.63
CA ALA A 60 1.05 -8.28 -16.23
C ALA A 60 1.80 -7.12 -16.90
N GLU A 61 3.13 -7.18 -17.00
CA GLU A 61 3.92 -6.19 -17.72
C GLU A 61 3.51 -6.07 -19.18
N HIS A 62 3.32 -7.20 -19.85
CA HIS A 62 2.86 -7.22 -21.24
C HIS A 62 1.45 -6.66 -21.38
N ALA A 63 0.52 -7.11 -20.55
CA ALA A 63 -0.85 -6.65 -20.57
C ALA A 63 -0.97 -5.13 -20.32
N LEU A 64 -0.28 -4.63 -19.31
CA LEU A 64 -0.25 -3.19 -19.00
C LEU A 64 0.42 -2.36 -20.09
N ARG A 65 1.56 -2.81 -20.60
CA ARG A 65 2.24 -2.14 -21.71
C ARG A 65 1.33 -2.03 -22.94
N ASP A 66 0.65 -3.12 -23.29
CA ASP A 66 -0.18 -3.16 -24.50
C ASP A 66 -1.47 -2.34 -24.35
N ALA A 67 -2.01 -2.21 -23.14
CA ALA A 67 -3.20 -1.42 -22.87
C ALA A 67 -2.90 0.08 -22.72
N PHE A 68 -1.79 0.44 -22.08
CA PHE A 68 -1.43 1.84 -21.81
C PHE A 68 -0.44 2.42 -22.83
N GLY A 69 0.14 1.61 -23.71
CA GLY A 69 1.12 2.05 -24.70
C GLY A 69 2.49 2.41 -24.13
N MET A 70 2.76 2.09 -22.85
CA MET A 70 4.03 2.35 -22.17
C MET A 70 4.36 1.26 -21.18
N LEU A 71 5.66 1.08 -20.90
CA LEU A 71 6.11 0.11 -19.93
C LEU A 71 5.63 0.49 -18.51
N PRO A 72 5.09 -0.46 -17.75
CA PRO A 72 4.78 -0.23 -16.35
C PRO A 72 6.04 -0.07 -15.51
N VAL A 73 5.91 0.60 -14.37
CA VAL A 73 6.97 0.73 -13.38
C VAL A 73 6.52 0.17 -12.05
N TYR A 74 7.42 -0.49 -11.35
CA TYR A 74 7.16 -0.96 -9.99
C TYR A 74 7.46 0.14 -8.99
N MET A 75 6.56 0.33 -8.06
CA MET A 75 6.72 1.36 -7.03
C MET A 75 6.26 0.85 -5.66
N GLY A 76 6.89 1.37 -4.61
CA GLY A 76 6.39 1.20 -3.25
C GLY A 76 5.28 2.22 -2.98
N VAL A 77 4.16 1.73 -2.49
CA VAL A 77 3.02 2.58 -2.14
C VAL A 77 2.75 2.50 -0.65
N GLY A 78 2.60 3.65 0.00
CA GLY A 78 2.17 3.73 1.39
C GLY A 78 0.65 3.56 1.49
N GLY A 79 0.19 2.33 1.51
CA GLY A 79 -1.22 1.99 1.68
C GLY A 79 -1.44 1.03 2.84
N THR A 80 -2.67 0.95 3.34
CA THR A 80 -3.05 -0.04 4.34
C THR A 80 -3.98 -1.05 3.70
N ILE A 81 -3.42 -2.13 3.19
CA ILE A 81 -4.16 -3.27 2.65
C ILE A 81 -3.72 -4.51 3.45
N PRO A 82 -4.21 -4.65 4.69
CA PRO A 82 -3.65 -5.61 5.65
C PRO A 82 -3.86 -7.06 5.26
N PHE A 83 -4.77 -7.38 4.36
CA PHE A 83 -5.05 -8.77 3.98
C PHE A 83 -4.05 -9.34 2.96
N VAL A 84 -3.31 -8.52 2.20
CA VAL A 84 -2.45 -8.99 1.09
C VAL A 84 -1.37 -9.96 1.57
N GLY A 85 -0.68 -9.61 2.66
CA GLY A 85 0.34 -10.48 3.23
C GLY A 85 -0.22 -11.83 3.70
N PRO A 86 -1.18 -11.85 4.63
CA PRO A 86 -1.82 -13.08 5.08
C PRO A 86 -2.47 -13.91 3.95
N PHE A 87 -3.07 -13.26 2.95
CA PHE A 87 -3.62 -13.93 1.79
C PHE A 87 -2.53 -14.64 0.98
N ALA A 88 -1.45 -13.93 0.63
CA ALA A 88 -0.34 -14.52 -0.12
C ALA A 88 0.26 -15.71 0.63
N GLU A 89 0.46 -15.60 1.94
CA GLU A 89 0.98 -16.67 2.80
C GLU A 89 0.05 -17.89 2.83
N ALA A 90 -1.26 -17.67 2.97
CA ALA A 90 -2.26 -18.74 3.02
C ALA A 90 -2.28 -19.59 1.74
N PHE A 91 -1.88 -19.02 0.63
CA PHE A 91 -1.76 -19.69 -0.67
C PHE A 91 -0.32 -20.05 -1.06
N GLY A 92 0.57 -20.22 -0.07
CA GLY A 92 1.93 -20.70 -0.30
C GLY A 92 2.88 -19.67 -0.88
N GLY A 93 2.64 -18.39 -0.67
CA GLY A 93 3.48 -17.30 -1.14
C GLY A 93 3.23 -16.93 -2.61
N ILE A 94 1.98 -17.05 -3.06
CA ILE A 94 1.63 -16.67 -4.43
C ILE A 94 1.95 -15.20 -4.71
N PRO A 95 2.31 -14.86 -5.96
CA PRO A 95 2.50 -13.47 -6.33
C PRO A 95 1.18 -12.68 -6.20
N ALA A 96 1.27 -11.46 -5.69
CA ALA A 96 0.14 -10.55 -5.66
C ALA A 96 0.50 -9.29 -6.46
N LEU A 97 -0.37 -8.96 -7.40
CA LEU A 97 -0.29 -7.76 -8.23
C LEU A 97 -1.26 -6.72 -7.66
N LEU A 98 -0.74 -5.56 -7.28
CA LEU A 98 -1.52 -4.45 -6.78
C LEU A 98 -1.55 -3.38 -7.86
N ILE A 99 -2.68 -3.23 -8.49
CA ILE A 99 -2.94 -2.24 -9.55
C ILE A 99 -4.25 -1.53 -9.26
N GLY A 100 -4.37 -0.31 -9.73
CA GLY A 100 -5.61 0.45 -9.56
C GLY A 100 -5.59 1.74 -10.35
N PRO A 101 -6.76 2.20 -10.82
CA PRO A 101 -6.89 3.42 -11.60
C PRO A 101 -6.87 4.63 -10.66
N ALA A 102 -5.72 5.26 -10.54
CA ALA A 102 -5.55 6.47 -9.76
C ALA A 102 -4.52 7.39 -10.43
N ASP A 103 -4.84 8.64 -10.55
CA ASP A 103 -3.98 9.69 -11.06
C ASP A 103 -3.84 10.83 -10.03
N PRO A 104 -2.93 11.79 -10.22
CA PRO A 104 -2.76 12.90 -9.31
C PRO A 104 -3.99 13.81 -9.14
N GLY A 105 -4.93 13.77 -10.09
CA GLY A 105 -6.19 14.52 -10.05
C GLY A 105 -7.32 13.80 -9.33
N SER A 106 -7.16 12.52 -9.05
CA SER A 106 -8.22 11.65 -8.51
C SER A 106 -8.68 12.02 -7.09
N ARG A 107 -7.90 12.77 -6.31
CA ARG A 107 -8.20 13.16 -4.92
C ARG A 107 -8.61 11.98 -4.04
N ILE A 108 -7.89 10.88 -4.14
CA ILE A 108 -8.19 9.63 -3.44
C ILE A 108 -8.48 9.87 -1.96
N HIS A 109 -9.62 9.37 -1.47
CA HIS A 109 -10.15 9.56 -0.11
C HIS A 109 -10.51 11.02 0.23
N GLY A 110 -10.55 11.90 -0.76
CA GLY A 110 -10.95 13.30 -0.61
C GLY A 110 -12.40 13.57 -1.02
N GLU A 111 -12.84 14.80 -0.76
CA GLU A 111 -14.09 15.30 -1.35
C GLU A 111 -13.93 15.40 -2.87
N ASP A 112 -15.00 15.07 -3.60
CA ASP A 112 -15.03 15.05 -5.07
C ASP A 112 -13.98 14.10 -5.67
N GLU A 113 -13.74 12.95 -5.04
CA GLU A 113 -12.92 11.89 -5.61
C GLU A 113 -13.41 11.54 -7.03
N SER A 114 -12.49 11.43 -7.95
CA SER A 114 -12.78 11.21 -9.36
C SER A 114 -11.95 10.08 -9.95
N LEU A 115 -12.41 9.58 -11.09
CA LEU A 115 -11.77 8.53 -11.85
C LEU A 115 -11.54 9.02 -13.28
N HIS A 116 -10.30 8.88 -13.78
CA HIS A 116 -9.99 9.14 -15.16
C HIS A 116 -10.52 7.98 -16.03
N LEU A 117 -11.57 8.24 -16.82
CA LEU A 117 -12.27 7.18 -17.58
C LEU A 117 -11.38 6.50 -18.64
N GLY A 118 -10.41 7.21 -19.21
CA GLY A 118 -9.44 6.63 -20.13
C GLY A 118 -8.54 5.60 -19.44
N ASP A 119 -8.01 5.94 -18.29
CA ASP A 119 -7.14 5.02 -17.51
C ASP A 119 -7.95 3.83 -16.99
N TRP A 120 -9.19 4.04 -16.60
CA TRP A 120 -10.08 2.96 -16.21
C TRP A 120 -10.35 1.99 -17.36
N ALA A 121 -10.62 2.49 -18.55
CA ALA A 121 -10.81 1.66 -19.74
C ALA A 121 -9.54 0.88 -20.10
N ASN A 122 -8.37 1.52 -20.05
CA ASN A 122 -7.08 0.87 -20.27
C ASN A 122 -6.80 -0.21 -19.22
N LEU A 123 -7.16 0.03 -17.95
CA LEU A 123 -6.98 -0.96 -16.90
C LEU A 123 -7.85 -2.19 -17.12
N ILE A 124 -9.11 -2.02 -17.52
CA ILE A 124 -10.01 -3.12 -17.87
C ILE A 124 -9.42 -3.94 -19.04
N ASP A 125 -8.92 -3.27 -20.09
CA ASP A 125 -8.25 -3.96 -21.20
C ASP A 125 -7.01 -4.72 -20.74
N ALA A 126 -6.21 -4.14 -19.85
CA ALA A 126 -5.05 -4.81 -19.26
C ALA A 126 -5.44 -6.06 -18.47
N GLU A 127 -6.49 -6.00 -17.66
CA GLU A 127 -6.98 -7.15 -16.88
C GLU A 127 -7.49 -8.28 -17.81
N VAL A 128 -8.24 -7.95 -18.84
CA VAL A 128 -8.69 -8.95 -19.84
C VAL A 128 -7.51 -9.62 -20.53
N ARG A 129 -6.50 -8.85 -20.93
CA ARG A 129 -5.27 -9.39 -21.54
C ARG A 129 -4.50 -10.26 -20.55
N LEU A 130 -4.34 -9.80 -19.30
CA LEU A 130 -3.64 -10.55 -18.27
C LEU A 130 -4.28 -11.93 -18.06
N LEU A 131 -5.61 -11.98 -17.90
CA LEU A 131 -6.35 -13.23 -17.72
C LEU A 131 -6.21 -14.17 -18.94
N SER A 132 -5.99 -13.64 -20.13
CA SER A 132 -5.77 -14.45 -21.33
C SER A 132 -4.32 -14.97 -21.49
N LEU A 133 -3.37 -14.43 -20.72
CA LEU A 133 -1.97 -14.80 -20.73
C LEU A 133 -1.59 -15.78 -19.61
N LEU A 134 -2.44 -15.93 -18.60
CA LEU A 134 -2.30 -16.87 -17.48
C LEU A 134 -2.94 -18.21 -17.78
#